data_ad71e6ea0e61c9f1863355b90ac1afc7
#
_entry.id   ad71e6ea0e61c9f1863355b90ac1afc7
#
_cell.length_a   1.000
_cell.length_b   1.000
_cell.length_c   1.000
_cell.angle_alpha   90.00
_cell.angle_beta   90.00
_cell.angle_gamma   90.00
#
_symmetry.space_group_name_H-M   'P 1'
#
loop_
_entity.id
_entity.type
_entity.pdbx_description
1 polymer ?
#
loop_
_entity_poly.entity_id
_entity_poly.type
_entity_poly.pdbx_seq_one_letter_code
_entity_poly.pdbx_strand_id
1 'polypeptide(L)'
;MKAKFYICEHCGNLVTTIHNAGVPLVCCGEKMKELLPNTVEASGEKHLPVAEHSGSTLTVMVGAVEHPMVDVHHIQWLFVETENGGQLRYLAPGQAPRAVFELGSEKPVAVYAYCNLHGLWMTKL
;
A
#
# COMPACT_ATOMS: atom_id res chain seq x y z
N MET A 1 14.43 -0.06 2.52
CA MET A 1 13.01 -0.41 2.71
C MET A 1 12.87 -1.93 2.70
N LYS A 2 12.12 -2.47 3.64
CA LYS A 2 12.00 -3.92 3.83
C LYS A 2 10.63 -4.47 3.43
N ALA A 3 9.60 -3.63 3.36
CA ALA A 3 8.25 -4.09 3.10
C ALA A 3 8.13 -4.69 1.71
N LYS A 4 7.58 -5.91 1.65
CA LYS A 4 7.26 -6.61 0.41
C LYS A 4 5.87 -7.19 0.52
N PHE A 5 5.15 -7.18 -0.58
CA PHE A 5 3.78 -7.65 -0.65
C PHE A 5 3.67 -8.67 -1.77
N TYR A 6 2.87 -9.71 -1.53
CA TYR A 6 2.69 -10.81 -2.47
C TYR A 6 1.20 -11.11 -2.64
N ILE A 7 0.81 -11.51 -3.85
CA ILE A 7 -0.57 -11.85 -4.15
C ILE A 7 -0.66 -13.24 -4.77
N CYS A 8 -1.70 -13.98 -4.39
CA CYS A 8 -2.08 -15.20 -5.09
C CYS A 8 -3.00 -14.80 -6.26
N GLU A 9 -2.58 -15.08 -7.47
CA GLU A 9 -3.36 -14.74 -8.66
C GLU A 9 -4.62 -15.60 -8.84
N HIS A 10 -4.76 -16.68 -8.09
CA HIS A 10 -5.94 -17.55 -8.13
C HIS A 10 -7.02 -17.12 -7.15
N CYS A 11 -6.67 -16.98 -5.86
CA CYS A 11 -7.66 -16.68 -4.82
C CYS A 11 -7.67 -15.22 -4.37
N GLY A 12 -6.62 -14.45 -4.71
CA GLY A 12 -6.52 -13.05 -4.33
C GLY A 12 -5.96 -12.79 -2.94
N ASN A 13 -5.49 -13.84 -2.22
CA ASN A 13 -4.79 -13.60 -0.95
C ASN A 13 -3.63 -12.65 -1.17
N LEU A 14 -3.57 -11.59 -0.36
CA LEU A 14 -2.51 -10.61 -0.41
C LEU A 14 -1.84 -10.58 0.95
N VAL A 15 -0.52 -10.78 0.99
CA VAL A 15 0.23 -10.94 2.23
C VAL A 15 1.49 -10.08 2.23
N THR A 16 1.98 -9.78 3.42
CA THR A 16 3.32 -9.23 3.61
C THR A 16 4.09 -10.14 4.56
N THR A 17 5.42 -10.17 4.42
CA THR A 17 6.27 -10.97 5.29
C THR A 17 6.83 -10.11 6.41
N ILE A 18 6.80 -10.63 7.63
CA ILE A 18 7.50 -10.01 8.77
C ILE A 18 9.00 -10.20 8.59
N HIS A 19 9.39 -11.40 8.20
CA HIS A 19 10.77 -11.76 7.86
C HIS A 19 10.74 -12.54 6.54
N ASN A 20 11.50 -12.08 5.57
CA ASN A 20 11.59 -12.77 4.29
C ASN A 20 12.86 -13.60 4.26
N ALA A 21 12.71 -14.93 4.31
CA ALA A 21 13.83 -15.87 4.29
C ALA A 21 14.34 -16.19 2.87
N GLY A 22 13.74 -15.58 1.84
CA GLY A 22 14.12 -15.80 0.45
C GLY A 22 13.50 -17.07 -0.17
N VAL A 23 12.62 -17.73 0.55
CA VAL A 23 11.91 -18.93 0.04
C VAL A 23 10.58 -18.47 -0.57
N PRO A 24 10.18 -19.01 -1.74
CA PRO A 24 8.92 -18.64 -2.35
C PRO A 24 7.71 -18.94 -1.45
N LEU A 25 6.78 -18.00 -1.41
CA LEU A 25 5.48 -18.23 -0.80
C LEU A 25 4.59 -18.94 -1.83
N VAL A 26 3.86 -19.97 -1.40
CA VAL A 26 2.99 -20.76 -2.27
C VAL A 26 1.56 -20.67 -1.76
N CYS A 27 0.64 -20.40 -2.67
CA CYS A 27 -0.80 -20.38 -2.39
C CYS A 27 -1.54 -20.94 -3.62
N CYS A 28 -2.57 -21.74 -3.39
CA CYS A 28 -3.32 -22.40 -4.46
C CYS A 28 -2.41 -23.21 -5.42
N GLY A 29 -1.35 -23.82 -4.88
CA GLY A 29 -0.45 -24.68 -5.66
C GLY A 29 0.55 -23.94 -6.55
N GLU A 30 0.63 -22.61 -6.46
CA GLU A 30 1.55 -21.81 -7.25
C GLU A 30 2.30 -20.79 -6.39
N LYS A 31 3.45 -20.35 -6.89
CA LYS A 31 4.19 -19.28 -6.25
C LYS A 31 3.37 -18.01 -6.27
N MET A 32 3.30 -17.34 -5.13
CA MET A 32 2.69 -16.02 -5.04
C MET A 32 3.56 -15.01 -5.80
N LYS A 33 2.90 -14.07 -6.46
CA LYS A 33 3.58 -13.03 -7.22
C LYS A 33 3.93 -11.87 -6.31
N GLU A 34 5.19 -11.42 -6.36
CA GLU A 34 5.57 -10.20 -5.67
C GLU A 34 4.96 -8.99 -6.39
N LEU A 35 4.33 -8.11 -5.61
CA LEU A 35 3.78 -6.85 -6.13
C LEU A 35 4.91 -5.83 -6.18
N LEU A 36 5.30 -5.44 -7.38
CA LEU A 36 6.32 -4.40 -7.60
C LEU A 36 5.60 -3.05 -7.72
N PRO A 37 5.87 -2.10 -6.83
CA PRO A 37 5.15 -0.83 -6.86
C PRO A 37 5.47 -0.03 -8.12
N ASN A 38 4.49 0.76 -8.57
CA ASN A 38 4.63 1.71 -9.66
C ASN A 38 4.96 1.09 -11.02
N THR A 39 4.58 -0.17 -11.24
CA THR A 39 4.90 -0.89 -12.48
C THR A 39 3.72 -1.08 -13.43
N VAL A 40 2.51 -0.74 -12.99
CA VAL A 40 1.31 -0.82 -13.83
C VAL A 40 1.08 0.51 -14.51
N GLU A 41 0.76 0.50 -15.80
CA GLU A 41 0.41 1.72 -16.53
C GLU A 41 -0.97 2.22 -16.09
N ALA A 42 -0.97 3.35 -15.39
CA ALA A 42 -2.16 4.07 -14.95
C ALA A 42 -1.76 5.49 -14.56
N SER A 43 -2.74 6.33 -14.27
CA SER A 43 -2.48 7.72 -13.88
C SER A 43 -1.71 7.80 -12.56
N GLY A 44 -0.47 8.27 -12.61
CA GLY A 44 0.34 8.52 -11.41
C GLY A 44 -0.29 9.57 -10.50
N GLU A 45 -0.92 10.60 -11.06
CA GLU A 45 -1.61 11.65 -10.30
C GLU A 45 -2.69 11.09 -9.36
N LYS A 46 -3.36 10.00 -9.77
CA LYS A 46 -4.46 9.41 -9.00
C LYS A 46 -4.02 8.25 -8.14
N HIS A 47 -2.85 7.68 -8.39
CA HIS A 47 -2.40 6.44 -7.72
C HIS A 47 -1.25 6.63 -6.76
N LEU A 48 -0.30 7.53 -7.06
CA LEU A 48 0.82 7.76 -6.16
C LEU A 48 0.34 8.38 -4.85
N PRO A 49 0.58 7.73 -3.71
CA PRO A 49 0.19 8.32 -2.43
C PRO A 49 0.99 9.59 -2.15
N VAL A 50 0.31 10.57 -1.58
CA VAL A 50 0.90 11.83 -1.15
C VAL A 50 0.86 11.86 0.37
N ALA A 51 2.00 12.18 0.99
CA ALA A 51 2.11 12.18 2.43
C ALA A 51 2.51 13.56 2.96
N GLU A 52 1.86 13.96 4.05
CA GLU A 52 2.19 15.19 4.79
C GLU A 52 2.52 14.81 6.22
N HIS A 53 3.74 15.12 6.65
CA HIS A 53 4.22 14.82 7.99
C HIS A 53 4.17 16.08 8.85
N SER A 54 3.44 16.03 9.94
CA SER A 54 3.33 17.14 10.89
C SER A 54 3.44 16.62 12.32
N GLY A 55 4.54 16.92 13.00
CA GLY A 55 4.82 16.41 14.34
C GLY A 55 4.91 14.89 14.32
N SER A 56 4.07 14.22 15.13
CA SER A 56 4.00 12.76 15.19
C SER A 56 2.99 12.15 14.22
N THR A 57 2.33 12.99 13.41
CA THR A 57 1.20 12.59 12.57
C THR A 57 1.60 12.59 11.11
N LEU A 58 1.25 11.52 10.39
CA LEU A 58 1.41 11.44 8.95
C LEU A 58 0.03 11.29 8.30
N THR A 59 -0.32 12.23 7.43
CA THR A 59 -1.54 12.15 6.64
C THR A 59 -1.20 11.65 5.25
N VAL A 60 -1.85 10.58 4.82
CA VAL A 60 -1.63 9.98 3.49
C VAL A 60 -2.91 10.10 2.69
N MET A 61 -2.79 10.60 1.46
CA MET A 61 -3.90 10.71 0.51
C MET A 61 -3.53 10.04 -0.80
N VAL A 62 -4.52 9.49 -1.51
CA VAL A 62 -4.28 8.90 -2.83
C VAL A 62 -5.21 9.58 -3.84
N GLY A 63 -4.69 10.34 -4.71
CA GLY A 63 -3.34 10.81 -4.95
C GLY A 63 -3.36 12.33 -4.96
N ALA A 64 -2.45 13.00 -5.70
CA ALA A 64 -2.52 14.44 -5.91
C ALA A 64 -3.88 14.85 -6.52
N VAL A 65 -4.43 14.02 -7.40
CA VAL A 65 -5.83 14.06 -7.83
C VAL A 65 -6.51 12.87 -7.18
N GLU A 66 -7.65 13.09 -6.52
CA GLU A 66 -8.32 12.07 -5.72
C GLU A 66 -8.66 10.82 -6.53
N HIS A 67 -8.24 9.66 -6.01
CA HIS A 67 -8.54 8.37 -6.62
C HIS A 67 -10.02 8.00 -6.40
N PRO A 68 -10.67 7.35 -7.39
CA PRO A 68 -12.03 6.82 -7.19
C PRO A 68 -12.13 5.89 -5.98
N MET A 69 -13.28 5.93 -5.32
CA MET A 69 -13.60 5.05 -4.18
C MET A 69 -15.01 4.48 -4.36
N VAL A 70 -15.18 3.69 -5.43
CA VAL A 70 -16.44 2.99 -5.74
C VAL A 70 -16.21 1.48 -5.70
N ASP A 71 -17.28 0.69 -5.64
CA ASP A 71 -17.18 -0.76 -5.44
C ASP A 71 -16.23 -1.45 -6.41
N VAL A 72 -16.30 -1.10 -7.69
CA VAL A 72 -15.50 -1.76 -8.73
C VAL A 72 -14.09 -1.19 -8.87
N HIS A 73 -13.84 -0.01 -8.30
CA HIS A 73 -12.54 0.67 -8.44
C HIS A 73 -12.27 1.52 -7.20
N HIS A 74 -11.38 1.06 -6.35
CA HIS A 74 -11.05 1.79 -5.11
C HIS A 74 -9.68 1.39 -4.57
N ILE A 75 -9.15 2.25 -3.70
CA ILE A 75 -7.97 1.92 -2.90
C ILE A 75 -8.43 1.04 -1.73
N GLN A 76 -7.88 -0.16 -1.64
CA GLN A 76 -8.29 -1.14 -0.63
C GLN A 76 -7.57 -0.97 0.69
N TRP A 77 -6.32 -0.48 0.65
CA TRP A 77 -5.55 -0.26 1.87
C TRP A 77 -4.39 0.70 1.64
N LEU A 78 -3.93 1.28 2.75
CA LEU A 78 -2.74 2.10 2.82
C LEU A 78 -1.78 1.46 3.84
N PHE A 79 -0.48 1.58 3.57
CA PHE A 79 0.54 1.09 4.48
C PHE A 79 1.64 2.15 4.62
N VAL A 80 2.02 2.43 5.86
CA VAL A 80 3.16 3.30 6.15
C VAL A 80 4.28 2.42 6.66
N GLU A 81 5.40 2.41 5.97
CA GLU A 81 6.61 1.77 6.45
C GLU A 81 7.45 2.78 7.22
N THR A 82 7.85 2.40 8.45
CA THR A 82 8.77 3.18 9.27
C THR A 82 10.10 2.45 9.38
N GLU A 83 11.10 3.08 10.00
CA GLU A 83 12.41 2.44 10.20
C GLU A 83 12.31 1.14 11.00
N ASN A 84 11.37 1.04 11.93
CA ASN A 84 11.26 -0.09 12.84
C ASN A 84 9.98 -0.93 12.68
N GLY A 85 9.20 -0.69 11.65
CA GLY A 85 7.96 -1.43 11.46
C GLY A 85 7.05 -0.80 10.44
N GLY A 86 5.75 -0.84 10.69
CA GLY A 86 4.77 -0.26 9.80
C GLY A 86 3.37 -0.28 10.37
N GLN A 87 2.46 0.41 9.69
CA GLN A 87 1.05 0.45 10.05
C GLN A 87 0.19 0.25 8.81
N LEU A 88 -0.82 -0.60 8.93
CA LEU A 88 -1.79 -0.88 7.88
C LEU A 88 -3.12 -0.22 8.20
N ARG A 89 -3.75 0.36 7.19
CA ARG A 89 -5.10 0.88 7.30
C ARG A 89 -5.96 0.37 6.16
N TYR A 90 -7.06 -0.32 6.47
CA TYR A 90 -8.03 -0.71 5.45
C TYR A 90 -8.89 0.48 5.04
N LEU A 91 -9.25 0.53 3.77
CA LEU A 91 -10.21 1.48 3.23
C LEU A 91 -11.35 0.72 2.56
N ALA A 92 -12.50 1.37 2.45
CA ALA A 92 -13.67 0.80 1.81
C ALA A 92 -14.27 1.80 0.81
N PRO A 93 -15.01 1.31 -0.21
CA PRO A 93 -15.76 2.20 -1.09
C PRO A 93 -16.64 3.18 -0.30
N GLY A 94 -16.74 4.40 -0.78
CA GLY A 94 -17.49 5.45 -0.12
C GLY A 94 -16.71 6.25 0.92
N GLN A 95 -15.54 5.74 1.35
CA GLN A 95 -14.63 6.51 2.19
C GLN A 95 -13.73 7.39 1.33
N ALA A 96 -13.19 8.48 1.90
CA ALA A 96 -12.14 9.23 1.23
C ALA A 96 -10.88 8.38 1.14
N PRO A 97 -10.09 8.47 0.04
CA PRO A 97 -8.85 7.69 -0.10
C PRO A 97 -7.72 8.33 0.70
N ARG A 98 -7.90 8.40 1.99
CA ARG A 98 -6.94 9.02 2.91
C ARG A 98 -7.01 8.40 4.28
N ALA A 99 -5.91 8.51 5.02
CA ALA A 99 -5.86 8.12 6.42
C ALA A 99 -4.81 8.95 7.16
N VAL A 100 -5.01 9.07 8.47
CA VAL A 100 -4.07 9.73 9.37
C VAL A 100 -3.41 8.65 10.22
N PHE A 101 -2.09 8.65 10.23
CA PHE A 101 -1.30 7.70 11.00
C PHE A 101 -0.58 8.41 12.14
N GLU A 102 -0.75 7.90 13.35
CA GLU A 102 -0.02 8.38 14.51
C GLU A 102 1.30 7.59 14.59
N LEU A 103 2.42 8.24 14.38
CA LEU A 103 3.73 7.59 14.32
C LEU A 103 4.53 7.70 15.61
N GLY A 104 4.14 8.59 16.52
CA GLY A 104 4.95 8.89 17.69
C GLY A 104 6.30 9.44 17.25
N SER A 105 7.38 8.80 17.68
CA SER A 105 8.75 9.14 17.30
C SER A 105 9.27 8.32 16.13
N GLU A 106 8.46 7.43 15.55
CA GLU A 106 8.87 6.60 14.42
C GLU A 106 9.10 7.43 13.18
N LYS A 107 10.14 7.09 12.42
CA LYS A 107 10.47 7.75 11.16
C LYS A 107 9.83 7.02 9.99
N PRO A 108 8.91 7.65 9.25
CA PRO A 108 8.37 7.05 8.05
C PRO A 108 9.42 7.03 6.94
N VAL A 109 9.48 5.92 6.19
CA VAL A 109 10.41 5.76 5.08
C VAL A 109 9.71 5.61 3.74
N ALA A 110 8.47 5.13 3.73
CA ALA A 110 7.67 5.01 2.51
C ALA A 110 6.20 4.88 2.84
N VAL A 111 5.34 5.28 1.90
CA VAL A 111 3.91 5.06 1.96
C VAL A 111 3.47 4.27 0.75
N TYR A 112 2.55 3.32 0.95
CA TYR A 112 2.03 2.42 -0.07
C TYR A 112 0.53 2.53 -0.15
N ALA A 113 0.00 2.38 -1.37
CA ALA A 113 -1.43 2.31 -1.62
C ALA A 113 -1.71 1.16 -2.59
N TYR A 114 -2.77 0.41 -2.35
CA TYR A 114 -3.16 -0.69 -3.22
C TYR A 114 -4.51 -0.42 -3.86
N CYS A 115 -4.51 -0.33 -5.20
CA CYS A 115 -5.71 -0.21 -6.01
C CYS A 115 -6.14 -1.59 -6.50
N ASN A 116 -7.42 -1.94 -6.36
CA ASN A 116 -7.91 -3.24 -6.78
C ASN A 116 -7.74 -3.52 -8.28
N LEU A 117 -7.70 -2.48 -9.12
CA LEU A 117 -7.51 -2.63 -10.56
C LEU A 117 -6.07 -2.38 -11.03
N HIS A 118 -5.34 -1.47 -10.39
CA HIS A 118 -4.05 -1.00 -10.87
C HIS A 118 -2.86 -1.32 -9.97
N GLY A 119 -3.08 -2.16 -8.93
CA GLY A 119 -2.00 -2.73 -8.14
C GLY A 119 -1.40 -1.80 -7.10
N LEU A 120 -0.14 -2.05 -6.79
CA LEU A 120 0.58 -1.39 -5.70
C LEU A 120 1.30 -0.14 -6.17
N TRP A 121 1.17 0.93 -5.39
CA TRP A 121 1.83 2.21 -5.62
C TRP A 121 2.58 2.65 -4.37
N MET A 122 3.71 3.31 -4.55
CA MET A 122 4.57 3.67 -3.44
C MET A 122 5.24 5.02 -3.67
N THR A 123 5.37 5.78 -2.60
CA THR A 123 6.13 7.03 -2.56
C THR A 123 7.16 6.92 -1.43
N LYS A 124 8.41 7.18 -1.74
CA LYS A 124 9.48 7.27 -0.74
C LYS A 124 9.38 8.60 -0.01
N LEU A 125 9.71 8.60 1.28
CA LEU A 125 9.70 9.79 2.13
C LEU A 125 11.10 10.21 2.54
#